data_92097dfe63d1540b8fd3a1c3f7c90e5a
#
_entry.id   92097dfe63d1540b8fd3a1c3f7c90e5a
#
_cell.length_a   1.000
_cell.length_b   1.000
_cell.length_c   1.000
_cell.angle_alpha   90.00
_cell.angle_beta   90.00
_cell.angle_gamma   90.00
#
_symmetry.space_group_name_H-M   'P 1'
#
loop_
_entity.id
_entity.type
_entity.pdbx_description
1 polymer ?
#
loop_
_entity_poly.entity_id
_entity_poly.type
_entity_poly.pdbx_seq_one_letter_code
_entity_poly.pdbx_strand_id
1 'polypeptide(L)'
;MAEQIRTAVVGAGYFGRFHANHYSKNPDAKLVAVVDADADRAKAVADEFGAEAVTDHRQILDRVDAVSIAVPTPLHFEVARELIAAGLHVLIEKPITDTVESAKAITALAEERGTVLQVGHIERYSAAYRVISEKIDRPLYLEGYRIAPWKTRGVEVDVILDLMIHDIDMILGLVGAPVTKVDAVGTGVMGRKIDIANARINFESGCVANVTASRVSYKTERRLRVFAQSNYLNCDLGERKIFGYGLRGDPMTQGLAAITTETIDIPQEDSLANEIASFLDCIKTGRKPFVDGHAGSEALRVAGLINESIDAQLKKVQSWLKPGDVVAAAAKG
;
A
#
# COMPACT_ATOMS: atom_id res chain seq x y z
N MET A 1 2.09 17.08 -30.80
CA MET A 1 1.95 16.00 -29.81
C MET A 1 2.52 16.55 -28.51
N ALA A 2 1.89 16.34 -27.37
CA ALA A 2 2.48 16.72 -26.10
C ALA A 2 3.79 15.94 -25.91
N GLU A 3 4.79 16.58 -25.29
CA GLU A 3 6.07 15.95 -25.01
C GLU A 3 5.87 14.81 -23.99
N GLN A 4 6.39 13.61 -24.33
CA GLN A 4 6.32 12.46 -23.44
C GLN A 4 7.29 12.64 -22.26
N ILE A 5 6.86 12.27 -21.06
CA ILE A 5 7.72 12.23 -19.87
C ILE A 5 8.73 11.09 -20.07
N ARG A 6 10.02 11.42 -19.99
CA ARG A 6 11.10 10.42 -20.03
C ARG A 6 11.14 9.69 -18.70
N THR A 7 10.93 8.36 -18.73
CA THR A 7 10.79 7.55 -17.52
C THR A 7 11.87 6.49 -17.43
N ALA A 8 12.18 6.07 -16.20
CA ALA A 8 12.99 4.88 -15.92
C ALA A 8 12.37 4.07 -14.78
N VAL A 9 12.82 2.82 -14.68
CA VAL A 9 12.49 1.94 -13.55
C VAL A 9 13.78 1.51 -12.88
N VAL A 10 13.88 1.69 -11.56
CA VAL A 10 14.98 1.25 -10.72
C VAL A 10 14.53 0.05 -9.90
N GLY A 11 15.14 -1.11 -10.17
CA GLY A 11 14.75 -2.44 -9.70
C GLY A 11 13.99 -3.21 -10.79
N ALA A 12 14.67 -4.15 -11.46
CA ALA A 12 14.12 -4.99 -12.53
C ALA A 12 13.51 -6.32 -12.00
N GLY A 13 13.07 -6.31 -10.73
CA GLY A 13 12.38 -7.44 -10.11
C GLY A 13 10.94 -7.61 -10.63
N TYR A 14 10.15 -8.41 -9.90
CA TYR A 14 8.76 -8.72 -10.26
C TYR A 14 7.91 -7.46 -10.48
N PHE A 15 7.90 -6.51 -9.53
CA PHE A 15 7.13 -5.27 -9.66
C PHE A 15 7.74 -4.32 -10.69
N GLY A 16 9.06 -4.15 -10.71
CA GLY A 16 9.71 -3.27 -11.67
C GLY A 16 9.43 -3.64 -13.12
N ARG A 17 9.35 -4.94 -13.45
CA ARG A 17 8.96 -5.41 -14.78
C ARG A 17 7.52 -4.97 -15.13
N PHE A 18 6.59 -4.96 -14.18
CA PHE A 18 5.24 -4.45 -14.44
C PHE A 18 5.23 -2.92 -14.65
N HIS A 19 6.01 -2.16 -13.85
CA HIS A 19 6.16 -0.72 -14.08
C HIS A 19 6.73 -0.43 -15.47
N ALA A 20 7.78 -1.15 -15.89
CA ALA A 20 8.37 -1.01 -17.23
C ALA A 20 7.34 -1.30 -18.34
N ASN A 21 6.55 -2.37 -18.19
CA ASN A 21 5.47 -2.70 -19.11
C ASN A 21 4.42 -1.58 -19.22
N HIS A 22 4.03 -0.97 -18.11
CA HIS A 22 3.05 0.12 -18.14
C HIS A 22 3.62 1.40 -18.73
N TYR A 23 4.86 1.78 -18.41
CA TYR A 23 5.50 2.94 -19.04
C TYR A 23 5.67 2.74 -20.56
N SER A 24 6.06 1.55 -21.02
CA SER A 24 6.23 1.27 -22.44
C SER A 24 4.94 1.37 -23.25
N LYS A 25 3.77 1.19 -22.60
CA LYS A 25 2.44 1.24 -23.25
C LYS A 25 1.72 2.56 -23.05
N ASN A 26 2.16 3.40 -22.11
CA ASN A 26 1.48 4.64 -21.80
C ASN A 26 1.84 5.73 -22.82
N PRO A 27 0.85 6.37 -23.49
CA PRO A 27 1.13 7.37 -24.50
C PRO A 27 1.83 8.63 -23.96
N ASP A 28 1.75 8.87 -22.66
CA ASP A 28 2.32 10.02 -21.97
C ASP A 28 3.75 9.79 -21.47
N ALA A 29 4.26 8.56 -21.57
CA ALA A 29 5.57 8.17 -21.10
C ALA A 29 6.45 7.64 -22.22
N LYS A 30 7.76 7.85 -22.07
CA LYS A 30 8.81 7.18 -22.85
C LYS A 30 9.73 6.45 -21.89
N LEU A 31 9.65 5.13 -21.85
CA LEU A 31 10.59 4.33 -21.06
C LEU A 31 11.99 4.42 -21.69
N VAL A 32 12.92 5.05 -21.00
CA VAL A 32 14.30 5.29 -21.46
C VAL A 32 15.23 4.21 -20.96
N ALA A 33 15.12 3.85 -19.66
CA ALA A 33 16.04 2.91 -19.04
C ALA A 33 15.36 2.01 -18.01
N VAL A 34 15.93 0.81 -17.86
CA VAL A 34 15.68 -0.10 -16.73
C VAL A 34 16.99 -0.31 -15.99
N VAL A 35 16.98 -0.05 -14.70
CA VAL A 35 18.16 -0.08 -13.84
C VAL A 35 18.04 -1.23 -12.83
N ASP A 36 19.07 -2.08 -12.76
CA ASP A 36 19.21 -3.09 -11.70
C ASP A 36 20.70 -3.39 -11.48
N ALA A 37 21.12 -3.56 -10.24
CA ALA A 37 22.50 -3.93 -9.91
C ALA A 37 22.94 -5.27 -10.57
N ASP A 38 21.97 -6.13 -10.86
CA ASP A 38 22.14 -7.34 -11.66
C ASP A 38 21.97 -6.98 -13.15
N ALA A 39 23.08 -6.96 -13.88
CA ALA A 39 23.11 -6.56 -15.30
C ALA A 39 22.27 -7.48 -16.19
N ASP A 40 22.20 -8.77 -15.90
CA ASP A 40 21.41 -9.72 -16.70
C ASP A 40 19.91 -9.47 -16.49
N ARG A 41 19.50 -9.16 -15.26
CA ARG A 41 18.12 -8.82 -14.93
C ARG A 41 17.71 -7.49 -15.55
N ALA A 42 18.57 -6.46 -15.45
CA ALA A 42 18.34 -5.18 -16.12
C ALA A 42 18.16 -5.38 -17.63
N LYS A 43 19.08 -6.13 -18.25
CA LYS A 43 19.05 -6.41 -19.68
C LYS A 43 17.80 -7.18 -20.10
N ALA A 44 17.41 -8.22 -19.38
CA ALA A 44 16.23 -9.02 -19.71
C ALA A 44 14.94 -8.17 -19.75
N VAL A 45 14.75 -7.28 -18.78
CA VAL A 45 13.56 -6.40 -18.74
C VAL A 45 13.68 -5.26 -19.75
N ALA A 46 14.86 -4.68 -19.93
CA ALA A 46 15.09 -3.61 -20.89
C ALA A 46 14.84 -4.07 -22.34
N ASP A 47 15.39 -5.23 -22.73
CA ASP A 47 15.19 -5.82 -24.06
C ASP A 47 13.70 -6.11 -24.33
N GLU A 48 12.94 -6.56 -23.31
CA GLU A 48 11.51 -6.87 -23.47
C GLU A 48 10.69 -5.63 -23.81
N PHE A 49 11.05 -4.45 -23.30
CA PHE A 49 10.28 -3.22 -23.46
C PHE A 49 10.97 -2.14 -24.30
N GLY A 50 12.09 -2.47 -24.94
CA GLY A 50 12.80 -1.57 -25.86
C GLY A 50 13.47 -0.39 -25.17
N ALA A 51 13.97 -0.61 -23.93
CA ALA A 51 14.67 0.38 -23.13
C ALA A 51 16.17 0.05 -23.04
N GLU A 52 16.96 0.95 -22.48
CA GLU A 52 18.37 0.73 -22.19
C GLU A 52 18.54 0.02 -20.84
N ALA A 53 19.41 -0.96 -20.77
CA ALA A 53 19.80 -1.61 -19.52
C ALA A 53 20.94 -0.83 -18.86
N VAL A 54 20.75 -0.48 -17.57
CA VAL A 54 21.70 0.30 -16.78
C VAL A 54 21.91 -0.39 -15.43
N THR A 55 23.12 -0.33 -14.87
CA THR A 55 23.43 -0.99 -13.59
C THR A 55 23.54 -0.05 -12.40
N ASP A 56 23.58 1.27 -12.62
CA ASP A 56 23.63 2.28 -11.57
C ASP A 56 22.65 3.41 -11.88
N HIS A 57 21.72 3.69 -10.94
CA HIS A 57 20.70 4.73 -11.10
C HIS A 57 21.29 6.15 -11.26
N ARG A 58 22.55 6.38 -10.88
CA ARG A 58 23.22 7.67 -11.10
C ARG A 58 23.47 7.97 -12.57
N GLN A 59 23.47 6.95 -13.43
CA GLN A 59 23.68 7.10 -14.87
C GLN A 59 22.45 7.62 -15.62
N ILE A 60 21.30 7.74 -14.94
CA ILE A 60 20.05 8.23 -15.56
C ILE A 60 19.63 9.63 -15.08
N LEU A 61 20.37 10.26 -14.14
CA LEU A 61 19.94 11.48 -13.45
C LEU A 61 19.68 12.67 -14.39
N ASP A 62 20.39 12.78 -15.51
CA ASP A 62 20.26 13.84 -16.52
C ASP A 62 19.47 13.40 -17.77
N ARG A 63 18.98 12.16 -17.78
CA ARG A 63 18.40 11.51 -18.95
C ARG A 63 16.90 11.31 -18.88
N VAL A 64 16.33 11.37 -17.69
CA VAL A 64 14.90 11.10 -17.43
C VAL A 64 14.29 12.19 -16.59
N ASP A 65 12.97 12.28 -16.57
CA ASP A 65 12.19 13.24 -15.81
C ASP A 65 11.55 12.58 -14.58
N ALA A 66 11.26 11.28 -14.67
CA ALA A 66 10.53 10.55 -13.65
C ALA A 66 11.01 9.10 -13.52
N VAL A 67 10.92 8.56 -12.31
CA VAL A 67 11.44 7.22 -11.99
C VAL A 67 10.46 6.45 -11.12
N SER A 68 10.20 5.17 -11.44
CA SER A 68 9.62 4.22 -10.48
C SER A 68 10.72 3.47 -9.73
N ILE A 69 10.62 3.44 -8.40
CA ILE A 69 11.53 2.70 -7.52
C ILE A 69 10.84 1.43 -7.06
N ALA A 70 11.35 0.27 -7.47
CA ALA A 70 10.86 -1.06 -7.14
C ALA A 70 12.00 -2.00 -6.68
N VAL A 71 12.97 -1.43 -5.97
CA VAL A 71 14.06 -2.17 -5.31
C VAL A 71 13.58 -2.73 -3.96
N PRO A 72 14.37 -3.57 -3.25
CA PRO A 72 14.06 -3.95 -1.87
C PRO A 72 13.96 -2.73 -0.94
N THR A 73 13.00 -2.76 -0.02
CA THR A 73 12.68 -1.63 0.89
C THR A 73 13.88 -0.99 1.59
N PRO A 74 14.91 -1.73 2.07
CA PRO A 74 16.08 -1.09 2.71
C PRO A 74 16.86 -0.13 1.80
N LEU A 75 16.68 -0.22 0.48
CA LEU A 75 17.33 0.65 -0.50
C LEU A 75 16.46 1.86 -0.90
N HIS A 76 15.17 1.88 -0.52
CA HIS A 76 14.23 2.91 -0.94
C HIS A 76 14.71 4.30 -0.59
N PHE A 77 15.15 4.52 0.66
CA PHE A 77 15.56 5.84 1.14
C PHE A 77 16.73 6.41 0.33
N GLU A 78 17.82 5.66 0.20
CA GLU A 78 19.03 6.16 -0.47
C GLU A 78 18.78 6.44 -1.95
N VAL A 79 18.11 5.51 -2.65
CA VAL A 79 17.79 5.67 -4.07
C VAL A 79 16.85 6.86 -4.27
N ALA A 80 15.75 6.95 -3.49
CA ALA A 80 14.81 8.06 -3.61
C ALA A 80 15.46 9.41 -3.31
N ARG A 81 16.29 9.48 -2.25
CA ARG A 81 17.00 10.70 -1.86
C ARG A 81 17.90 11.22 -2.97
N GLU A 82 18.68 10.35 -3.63
CA GLU A 82 19.57 10.76 -4.74
C GLU A 82 18.77 11.23 -5.96
N LEU A 83 17.68 10.52 -6.33
CA LEU A 83 16.85 10.89 -7.47
C LEU A 83 16.10 12.20 -7.23
N ILE A 84 15.47 12.38 -6.06
CA ILE A 84 14.75 13.60 -5.69
C ILE A 84 15.72 14.79 -5.59
N ALA A 85 16.91 14.60 -5.00
CA ALA A 85 17.93 15.65 -4.93
C ALA A 85 18.38 16.13 -6.32
N ALA A 86 18.37 15.24 -7.32
CA ALA A 86 18.63 15.57 -8.72
C ALA A 86 17.44 16.25 -9.43
N GLY A 87 16.28 16.40 -8.76
CA GLY A 87 15.09 17.04 -9.32
C GLY A 87 14.15 16.11 -10.07
N LEU A 88 14.32 14.79 -9.93
CA LEU A 88 13.45 13.82 -10.59
C LEU A 88 12.17 13.57 -9.81
N HIS A 89 11.06 13.37 -10.52
CA HIS A 89 9.81 12.91 -9.95
C HIS A 89 9.90 11.41 -9.63
N VAL A 90 9.33 10.99 -8.50
CA VAL A 90 9.49 9.61 -8.00
C VAL A 90 8.14 8.97 -7.67
N LEU A 91 7.89 7.78 -8.22
CA LEU A 91 6.91 6.81 -7.76
C LEU A 91 7.68 5.70 -7.02
N ILE A 92 7.45 5.56 -5.73
CA ILE A 92 8.16 4.58 -4.90
C ILE A 92 7.21 3.49 -4.40
N GLU A 93 7.60 2.22 -4.54
CA GLU A 93 6.83 1.08 -4.04
C GLU A 93 6.67 1.10 -2.51
N LYS A 94 5.58 0.48 -2.03
CA LYS A 94 5.31 0.34 -0.60
C LYS A 94 6.22 -0.73 0.06
N PRO A 95 6.56 -0.55 1.34
CA PRO A 95 6.42 0.69 2.13
C PRO A 95 7.37 1.76 1.63
N ILE A 96 7.01 3.03 1.83
CA ILE A 96 7.79 4.17 1.30
C ILE A 96 9.29 4.10 1.66
N THR A 97 9.61 3.69 2.89
CA THR A 97 10.97 3.41 3.39
C THR A 97 10.88 2.37 4.51
N ASP A 98 12.01 2.03 5.12
CA ASP A 98 12.11 1.12 6.28
C ASP A 98 11.82 1.82 7.61
N THR A 99 11.97 3.15 7.70
CA THR A 99 11.70 3.94 8.92
C THR A 99 10.84 5.17 8.63
N VAL A 100 10.07 5.61 9.62
CA VAL A 100 9.23 6.81 9.52
C VAL A 100 10.09 8.07 9.37
N GLU A 101 11.25 8.12 9.99
CA GLU A 101 12.21 9.22 9.88
C GLU A 101 12.71 9.39 8.45
N SER A 102 13.10 8.29 7.82
CA SER A 102 13.53 8.25 6.41
C SER A 102 12.38 8.66 5.47
N ALA A 103 11.16 8.20 5.73
CA ALA A 103 9.97 8.57 4.97
C ALA A 103 9.70 10.09 5.03
N LYS A 104 9.74 10.66 6.22
CA LYS A 104 9.59 12.11 6.42
C LYS A 104 10.71 12.90 5.74
N ALA A 105 11.95 12.40 5.79
CA ALA A 105 13.08 13.06 5.18
C ALA A 105 12.95 13.16 3.65
N ILE A 106 12.58 12.07 2.96
CA ILE A 106 12.39 12.12 1.50
C ILE A 106 11.14 12.90 1.11
N THR A 107 10.08 12.91 1.94
CA THR A 107 8.88 13.70 1.71
C THR A 107 9.21 15.20 1.76
N ALA A 108 9.91 15.62 2.81
CA ALA A 108 10.36 17.03 2.95
C ALA A 108 11.31 17.44 1.80
N LEU A 109 12.22 16.56 1.40
CA LEU A 109 13.12 16.82 0.27
C LEU A 109 12.35 16.99 -1.04
N ALA A 110 11.32 16.15 -1.29
CA ALA A 110 10.50 16.27 -2.48
C ALA A 110 9.72 17.60 -2.51
N GLU A 111 9.20 18.04 -1.37
CA GLU A 111 8.55 19.34 -1.22
C GLU A 111 9.53 20.50 -1.46
N GLU A 112 10.74 20.45 -0.90
CA GLU A 112 11.79 21.43 -1.11
C GLU A 112 12.19 21.56 -2.59
N ARG A 113 12.30 20.42 -3.28
CA ARG A 113 12.68 20.35 -4.69
C ARG A 113 11.52 20.61 -5.66
N GLY A 114 10.28 20.67 -5.16
CA GLY A 114 9.09 20.81 -5.99
C GLY A 114 8.84 19.61 -6.90
N THR A 115 9.32 18.41 -6.51
CA THR A 115 9.14 17.18 -7.26
C THR A 115 7.92 16.43 -6.78
N VAL A 116 7.31 15.66 -7.66
CA VAL A 116 6.22 14.74 -7.32
C VAL A 116 6.82 13.51 -6.65
N LEU A 117 6.38 13.21 -5.42
CA LEU A 117 6.63 11.95 -4.71
C LEU A 117 5.30 11.23 -4.51
N GLN A 118 5.09 10.14 -5.24
CA GLN A 118 3.93 9.26 -5.11
C GLN A 118 4.35 7.92 -4.51
N VAL A 119 3.51 7.35 -3.65
CA VAL A 119 3.78 6.06 -3.00
C VAL A 119 2.88 4.97 -3.57
N GLY A 120 3.43 3.81 -3.85
CA GLY A 120 2.82 2.66 -4.52
C GLY A 120 1.79 1.90 -3.67
N HIS A 121 0.84 2.60 -3.07
CA HIS A 121 -0.32 1.99 -2.43
C HIS A 121 -1.42 1.73 -3.47
N ILE A 122 -1.19 0.74 -4.30
CA ILE A 122 -1.97 0.37 -5.49
C ILE A 122 -3.47 0.20 -5.22
N GLU A 123 -3.88 -0.25 -4.04
CA GLU A 123 -5.30 -0.47 -3.69
C GLU A 123 -6.10 0.86 -3.69
N ARG A 124 -5.46 2.01 -3.47
CA ARG A 124 -6.07 3.34 -3.55
C ARG A 124 -6.49 3.72 -4.98
N TYR A 125 -5.87 3.11 -5.99
CA TYR A 125 -6.14 3.33 -7.41
C TYR A 125 -7.08 2.27 -8.00
N SER A 126 -7.63 1.38 -7.15
CA SER A 126 -8.60 0.38 -7.56
C SER A 126 -10.01 0.95 -7.74
N ALA A 127 -10.77 0.35 -8.66
CA ALA A 127 -12.19 0.67 -8.83
C ALA A 127 -13.00 0.46 -7.54
N ALA A 128 -12.62 -0.54 -6.73
CA ALA A 128 -13.25 -0.82 -5.44
C ALA A 128 -13.12 0.37 -4.48
N TYR A 129 -11.90 0.89 -4.32
CA TYR A 129 -11.65 2.04 -3.45
C TYR A 129 -12.41 3.27 -3.91
N ARG A 130 -12.43 3.54 -5.23
CA ARG A 130 -13.17 4.66 -5.81
C ARG A 130 -14.66 4.59 -5.47
N VAL A 131 -15.30 3.44 -5.71
CA VAL A 131 -16.73 3.24 -5.40
C VAL A 131 -17.01 3.42 -3.91
N ILE A 132 -16.15 2.87 -3.03
CA ILE A 132 -16.35 3.02 -1.58
C ILE A 132 -16.23 4.50 -1.18
N SER A 133 -15.20 5.20 -1.65
CA SER A 133 -14.96 6.61 -1.30
C SER A 133 -16.06 7.56 -1.81
N GLU A 134 -16.71 7.22 -2.93
CA GLU A 134 -17.83 8.00 -3.46
C GLU A 134 -19.14 7.77 -2.69
N LYS A 135 -19.32 6.57 -2.11
CA LYS A 135 -20.57 6.18 -1.47
C LYS A 135 -20.59 6.36 0.05
N ILE A 136 -19.43 6.40 0.68
CA ILE A 136 -19.26 6.55 2.12
C ILE A 136 -18.70 7.93 2.44
N ASP A 137 -19.48 8.72 3.16
CA ASP A 137 -19.02 9.92 3.84
C ASP A 137 -18.99 9.63 5.36
N ARG A 138 -17.92 10.02 6.04
CA ARG A 138 -17.75 9.91 7.52
C ARG A 138 -18.01 8.51 8.05
N PRO A 139 -17.13 7.55 7.77
CA PRO A 139 -17.24 6.21 8.31
C PRO A 139 -17.14 6.24 9.85
N LEU A 140 -17.97 5.42 10.51
CA LEU A 140 -17.99 5.26 11.97
C LEU A 140 -17.23 4.02 12.41
N TYR A 141 -17.27 2.97 11.60
CA TYR A 141 -16.61 1.71 11.87
C TYR A 141 -16.17 1.03 10.57
N LEU A 142 -14.96 0.46 10.57
CA LEU A 142 -14.44 -0.31 9.44
C LEU A 142 -13.90 -1.67 9.91
N GLU A 143 -14.01 -2.67 9.03
CA GLU A 143 -13.37 -3.98 9.19
C GLU A 143 -12.60 -4.32 7.92
N GLY A 144 -11.28 -4.42 8.05
CA GLY A 144 -10.38 -4.94 7.02
C GLY A 144 -10.03 -6.40 7.30
N TYR A 145 -10.12 -7.24 6.28
CA TYR A 145 -9.78 -8.65 6.38
C TYR A 145 -8.99 -9.11 5.16
N ARG A 146 -7.71 -9.42 5.36
CA ARG A 146 -6.79 -9.84 4.30
C ARG A 146 -6.03 -11.08 4.73
N ILE A 147 -6.47 -12.22 4.22
CA ILE A 147 -5.84 -13.50 4.52
C ILE A 147 -5.42 -14.23 3.24
N ALA A 148 -4.32 -14.96 3.31
CA ALA A 148 -3.78 -15.74 2.22
C ALA A 148 -3.14 -17.04 2.73
N PRO A 149 -3.05 -18.08 1.87
CA PRO A 149 -2.23 -19.25 2.15
C PRO A 149 -0.75 -18.89 2.22
N TRP A 150 -0.01 -19.71 2.96
CA TRP A 150 1.44 -19.58 3.06
C TRP A 150 2.12 -19.60 1.68
N LYS A 151 3.06 -18.71 1.49
CA LYS A 151 3.94 -18.65 0.32
C LYS A 151 5.37 -18.43 0.81
N THR A 152 6.34 -18.90 0.05
CA THR A 152 7.77 -18.69 0.37
C THR A 152 8.27 -17.27 0.09
N ARG A 153 7.50 -16.47 -0.66
CA ARG A 153 7.79 -15.07 -0.95
C ARG A 153 7.18 -14.15 0.11
N GLY A 154 7.91 -13.10 0.52
CA GLY A 154 7.46 -12.09 1.48
C GLY A 154 7.61 -12.53 2.94
N VAL A 155 8.32 -13.64 3.21
CA VAL A 155 8.54 -14.16 4.56
C VAL A 155 9.62 -13.40 5.34
N GLU A 156 10.39 -12.55 4.67
CA GLU A 156 11.46 -11.72 5.23
C GLU A 156 10.91 -10.59 6.11
N VAL A 157 9.70 -10.14 5.83
CA VAL A 157 8.98 -9.10 6.58
C VAL A 157 7.79 -9.70 7.33
N ASP A 158 7.28 -8.97 8.32
CA ASP A 158 6.05 -9.35 9.00
C ASP A 158 4.79 -9.16 8.12
N VAL A 159 3.69 -9.80 8.51
CA VAL A 159 2.42 -9.73 7.80
C VAL A 159 1.82 -8.31 7.80
N ILE A 160 2.27 -7.45 8.72
CA ILE A 160 1.80 -6.07 8.82
C ILE A 160 2.32 -5.27 7.62
N LEU A 161 3.62 -5.34 7.33
CA LEU A 161 4.23 -4.62 6.21
C LEU A 161 3.99 -5.31 4.86
N ASP A 162 3.79 -6.64 4.85
CA ASP A 162 3.50 -7.37 3.62
C ASP A 162 2.05 -7.19 3.17
N LEU A 163 1.08 -7.48 4.06
CA LEU A 163 -0.35 -7.54 3.73
C LEU A 163 -1.19 -6.43 4.37
N MET A 164 -1.06 -6.22 5.71
CA MET A 164 -1.96 -5.34 6.44
C MET A 164 -1.83 -3.87 6.02
N ILE A 165 -0.65 -3.45 5.60
CA ILE A 165 -0.38 -2.06 5.21
C ILE A 165 -1.28 -1.57 4.05
N HIS A 166 -1.73 -2.46 3.18
CA HIS A 166 -2.68 -2.13 2.13
C HIS A 166 -4.04 -1.72 2.69
N ASP A 167 -4.55 -2.45 3.71
CA ASP A 167 -5.81 -2.14 4.35
C ASP A 167 -5.68 -0.93 5.28
N ILE A 168 -4.53 -0.79 5.96
CA ILE A 168 -4.20 0.41 6.76
C ILE A 168 -4.29 1.65 5.88
N ASP A 169 -3.61 1.68 4.73
CA ASP A 169 -3.62 2.83 3.83
C ASP A 169 -5.02 3.15 3.31
N MET A 170 -5.78 2.14 2.84
CA MET A 170 -7.16 2.35 2.42
C MET A 170 -8.03 2.96 3.52
N ILE A 171 -7.91 2.45 4.74
CA ILE A 171 -8.68 2.92 5.90
C ILE A 171 -8.30 4.35 6.27
N LEU A 172 -6.99 4.67 6.33
CA LEU A 172 -6.51 6.03 6.58
C LEU A 172 -7.11 7.03 5.58
N GLY A 173 -7.12 6.66 4.30
CA GLY A 173 -7.68 7.49 3.25
C GLY A 173 -9.21 7.65 3.30
N LEU A 174 -9.94 6.63 3.75
CA LEU A 174 -11.41 6.70 3.90
C LEU A 174 -11.83 7.48 5.14
N VAL A 175 -11.07 7.36 6.25
CA VAL A 175 -11.42 8.04 7.51
C VAL A 175 -10.98 9.50 7.50
N GLY A 176 -9.81 9.80 6.93
CA GLY A 176 -9.30 11.18 6.81
C GLY A 176 -9.08 11.90 8.14
N ALA A 177 -8.87 11.18 9.25
CA ALA A 177 -8.64 11.74 10.59
C ALA A 177 -7.39 11.13 11.24
N PRO A 178 -6.72 11.83 12.16
CA PRO A 178 -5.56 11.34 12.87
C PRO A 178 -5.83 10.07 13.67
N VAL A 179 -4.87 9.14 13.68
CA VAL A 179 -4.89 7.96 14.56
C VAL A 179 -4.44 8.35 15.96
N THR A 180 -5.29 8.07 16.96
CA THR A 180 -5.06 8.42 18.38
C THR A 180 -4.56 7.24 19.21
N LYS A 181 -4.96 6.01 18.87
CA LYS A 181 -4.58 4.80 19.61
C LYS A 181 -4.59 3.58 18.73
N VAL A 182 -3.65 2.67 18.96
CA VAL A 182 -3.60 1.34 18.36
C VAL A 182 -3.47 0.29 19.45
N ASP A 183 -4.33 -0.73 19.40
CA ASP A 183 -4.23 -1.95 20.20
C ASP A 183 -4.11 -3.13 19.25
N ALA A 184 -3.09 -3.95 19.36
CA ALA A 184 -2.87 -5.05 18.43
C ALA A 184 -2.34 -6.30 19.12
N VAL A 185 -2.64 -7.45 18.50
CA VAL A 185 -2.12 -8.76 18.86
C VAL A 185 -1.62 -9.46 17.60
N GLY A 186 -0.59 -10.28 17.75
CA GLY A 186 -0.05 -11.04 16.63
C GLY A 186 0.89 -12.13 17.08
N THR A 187 1.15 -13.08 16.18
CA THR A 187 2.09 -14.18 16.44
C THR A 187 2.68 -14.74 15.15
N GLY A 188 3.88 -15.29 15.24
CA GLY A 188 4.45 -16.17 14.23
C GLY A 188 3.92 -17.59 14.42
N VAL A 189 3.62 -18.28 13.32
CA VAL A 189 3.13 -19.66 13.30
C VAL A 189 4.03 -20.56 12.47
N MET A 190 4.37 -20.13 11.27
CA MET A 190 5.17 -20.90 10.31
C MET A 190 6.58 -20.30 10.12
N GLY A 191 6.73 -19.00 10.34
CA GLY A 191 7.98 -18.24 10.15
C GLY A 191 8.56 -17.70 11.44
N ARG A 192 9.68 -16.97 11.27
CA ARG A 192 10.33 -16.22 12.38
C ARG A 192 9.70 -14.84 12.61
N LYS A 193 8.85 -14.40 11.69
CA LYS A 193 8.16 -13.10 11.71
C LYS A 193 6.69 -13.31 12.10
N ILE A 194 5.99 -12.23 12.34
CA ILE A 194 4.54 -12.26 12.61
C ILE A 194 3.82 -12.74 11.34
N ASP A 195 3.03 -13.81 11.45
CA ASP A 195 2.30 -14.44 10.35
C ASP A 195 0.81 -14.15 10.38
N ILE A 196 0.29 -13.79 11.56
CA ILE A 196 -1.09 -13.34 11.77
C ILE A 196 -1.10 -12.18 12.75
N ALA A 197 -1.85 -11.14 12.44
CA ALA A 197 -2.07 -9.99 13.30
C ALA A 197 -3.52 -9.52 13.23
N ASN A 198 -4.02 -9.01 14.35
CA ASN A 198 -5.26 -8.24 14.45
C ASN A 198 -4.96 -6.92 15.15
N ALA A 199 -5.44 -5.83 14.58
CA ALA A 199 -5.25 -4.48 15.11
C ALA A 199 -6.57 -3.74 15.20
N ARG A 200 -6.76 -3.02 16.31
CA ARG A 200 -7.81 -2.03 16.52
C ARG A 200 -7.18 -0.65 16.46
N ILE A 201 -7.62 0.17 15.52
CA ILE A 201 -7.13 1.51 15.24
C ILE A 201 -8.25 2.49 15.62
N ASN A 202 -7.97 3.44 16.51
CA ASN A 202 -8.91 4.47 16.96
C ASN A 202 -8.49 5.82 16.34
N PHE A 203 -9.49 6.56 15.89
CA PHE A 203 -9.29 7.85 15.22
C PHE A 203 -9.84 9.01 16.06
N GLU A 204 -9.28 10.21 15.86
CA GLU A 204 -9.74 11.43 16.54
C GLU A 204 -11.21 11.75 16.23
N SER A 205 -11.69 11.39 15.05
CA SER A 205 -13.11 11.52 14.65
C SER A 205 -14.07 10.64 15.45
N GLY A 206 -13.56 9.74 16.28
CA GLY A 206 -14.35 8.71 16.96
C GLY A 206 -14.55 7.45 16.12
N CYS A 207 -14.15 7.44 14.86
CA CYS A 207 -14.15 6.24 14.04
C CYS A 207 -13.21 5.19 14.60
N VAL A 208 -13.56 3.93 14.40
CA VAL A 208 -12.72 2.78 14.78
C VAL A 208 -12.58 1.82 13.63
N ALA A 209 -11.39 1.30 13.40
CA ALA A 209 -11.15 0.23 12.45
C ALA A 209 -10.57 -1.01 13.14
N ASN A 210 -11.06 -2.19 12.74
CA ASN A 210 -10.45 -3.47 13.07
C ASN A 210 -9.85 -4.07 11.80
N VAL A 211 -8.58 -4.44 11.85
CA VAL A 211 -7.87 -4.99 10.68
C VAL A 211 -7.25 -6.32 11.05
N THR A 212 -7.51 -7.34 10.23
CA THR A 212 -6.90 -8.66 10.36
C THR A 212 -6.11 -8.99 9.12
N ALA A 213 -4.85 -9.34 9.28
CA ALA A 213 -4.02 -9.89 8.21
C ALA A 213 -3.41 -11.23 8.62
N SER A 214 -3.43 -12.20 7.70
CA SER A 214 -2.83 -13.51 7.92
C SER A 214 -2.26 -14.07 6.62
N ARG A 215 -1.07 -14.66 6.71
CA ARG A 215 -0.48 -15.46 5.62
C ARG A 215 -0.46 -16.96 5.94
N VAL A 216 -1.20 -17.39 6.97
CA VAL A 216 -1.34 -18.79 7.40
C VAL A 216 -2.81 -19.20 7.38
N SER A 217 -3.41 -19.19 6.20
CA SER A 217 -4.82 -19.52 5.99
C SER A 217 -4.98 -20.59 4.91
N TYR A 218 -6.11 -21.31 4.91
CA TYR A 218 -6.45 -22.27 3.86
C TYR A 218 -7.01 -21.63 2.60
N LYS A 219 -7.48 -20.36 2.69
CA LYS A 219 -8.10 -19.62 1.58
C LYS A 219 -7.53 -18.23 1.46
N THR A 220 -7.69 -17.65 0.29
CA THR A 220 -7.48 -16.21 0.08
C THR A 220 -8.80 -15.48 0.29
N GLU A 221 -8.81 -14.45 1.11
CA GLU A 221 -9.95 -13.56 1.29
C GLU A 221 -9.44 -12.13 1.46
N ARG A 222 -10.06 -11.20 0.74
CA ARG A 222 -9.77 -9.77 0.83
C ARG A 222 -11.10 -9.05 0.93
N ARG A 223 -11.43 -8.52 2.11
CA ARG A 223 -12.71 -7.88 2.38
C ARG A 223 -12.53 -6.60 3.15
N LEU A 224 -13.26 -5.57 2.74
CA LEU A 224 -13.39 -4.31 3.48
C LEU A 224 -14.86 -4.01 3.72
N ARG A 225 -15.25 -3.89 5.00
CA ARG A 225 -16.59 -3.50 5.42
C ARG A 225 -16.53 -2.10 5.99
N VAL A 226 -17.43 -1.24 5.54
CA VAL A 226 -17.47 0.16 5.96
C VAL A 226 -18.88 0.50 6.41
N PHE A 227 -19.00 0.98 7.64
CA PHE A 227 -20.25 1.35 8.28
C PHE A 227 -20.28 2.86 8.51
N ALA A 228 -21.30 3.51 8.03
CA ALA A 228 -21.63 4.92 8.29
C ALA A 228 -23.02 5.03 8.94
N GLN A 229 -23.48 6.24 9.19
CA GLN A 229 -24.70 6.45 9.97
C GLN A 229 -25.95 5.81 9.35
N SER A 230 -26.08 5.83 8.02
CA SER A 230 -27.29 5.37 7.31
C SER A 230 -27.00 4.38 6.18
N ASN A 231 -25.76 4.00 6.00
CA ASN A 231 -25.35 3.04 4.98
C ASN A 231 -24.20 2.16 5.46
N TYR A 232 -24.13 1.00 4.84
CA TYR A 232 -23.12 -0.02 5.06
C TYR A 232 -22.70 -0.62 3.73
N LEU A 233 -21.40 -0.74 3.52
CA LEU A 233 -20.84 -1.41 2.35
C LEU A 233 -19.99 -2.61 2.79
N ASN A 234 -20.21 -3.73 2.13
CA ASN A 234 -19.38 -4.93 2.26
C ASN A 234 -18.70 -5.18 0.91
N CYS A 235 -17.43 -4.86 0.83
CA CYS A 235 -16.64 -5.02 -0.38
C CYS A 235 -15.84 -6.32 -0.32
N ASP A 236 -16.17 -7.25 -1.20
CA ASP A 236 -15.35 -8.42 -1.48
C ASP A 236 -14.41 -8.11 -2.65
N LEU A 237 -13.13 -7.87 -2.33
CA LEU A 237 -12.10 -7.53 -3.32
C LEU A 237 -11.68 -8.75 -4.15
N GLY A 238 -11.90 -9.97 -3.64
CA GLY A 238 -11.63 -11.23 -4.35
C GLY A 238 -12.67 -11.48 -5.43
N GLU A 239 -13.95 -11.40 -5.05
CA GLU A 239 -15.09 -11.57 -5.95
C GLU A 239 -15.41 -10.33 -6.77
N ARG A 240 -14.77 -9.19 -6.47
CA ARG A 240 -14.98 -7.89 -7.10
C ARG A 240 -16.45 -7.46 -7.05
N LYS A 241 -17.04 -7.55 -5.85
CA LYS A 241 -18.43 -7.16 -5.59
C LYS A 241 -18.53 -6.29 -4.35
N ILE A 242 -19.43 -5.32 -4.40
CA ILE A 242 -19.83 -4.54 -3.23
C ILE A 242 -21.31 -4.77 -3.00
N PHE A 243 -21.64 -5.18 -1.78
CA PHE A 243 -23.02 -5.27 -1.30
C PHE A 243 -23.28 -4.07 -0.41
N GLY A 244 -24.23 -3.23 -0.81
CA GLY A 244 -24.63 -2.02 -0.11
C GLY A 244 -25.97 -2.19 0.58
N TYR A 245 -26.08 -1.63 1.78
CA TYR A 245 -27.32 -1.47 2.54
C TYR A 245 -27.48 -0.01 2.92
N GLY A 246 -28.69 0.53 2.77
CA GLY A 246 -29.00 1.92 3.12
C GLY A 246 -30.40 2.05 3.70
N LEU A 247 -30.70 3.25 4.24
CA LEU A 247 -32.00 3.60 4.75
C LEU A 247 -32.65 4.67 3.84
N ARG A 248 -33.90 4.47 3.47
CA ARG A 248 -34.74 5.46 2.74
C ARG A 248 -35.93 5.95 3.54
N GLY A 249 -35.99 5.66 4.81
CA GLY A 249 -37.07 6.04 5.69
C GLY A 249 -36.82 5.62 7.13
N ASP A 250 -37.84 5.70 7.95
CA ASP A 250 -37.79 5.26 9.32
C ASP A 250 -38.13 3.76 9.42
N PRO A 251 -37.19 2.89 9.76
CA PRO A 251 -37.45 1.47 9.88
C PRO A 251 -38.42 1.10 11.02
N MET A 252 -38.60 2.00 12.00
CA MET A 252 -39.56 1.78 13.09
C MET A 252 -41.03 1.91 12.61
N THR A 253 -41.25 2.71 11.60
CA THR A 253 -42.59 2.93 11.04
C THR A 253 -42.83 2.14 9.73
N GLN A 254 -41.81 1.95 8.92
CA GLN A 254 -41.92 1.36 7.60
C GLN A 254 -41.37 -0.09 7.53
N GLY A 255 -40.75 -0.57 8.63
CA GLY A 255 -40.16 -1.90 8.67
C GLY A 255 -39.09 -2.14 7.58
N LEU A 256 -39.09 -3.31 6.95
CA LEU A 256 -38.13 -3.66 5.90
C LEU A 256 -38.24 -2.80 4.64
N ALA A 257 -39.37 -2.12 4.40
CA ALA A 257 -39.55 -1.23 3.25
C ALA A 257 -38.63 0.02 3.32
N ALA A 258 -38.17 0.38 4.51
CA ALA A 258 -37.18 1.45 4.70
C ALA A 258 -35.76 1.07 4.30
N ILE A 259 -35.48 -0.23 4.17
CA ILE A 259 -34.14 -0.75 3.89
C ILE A 259 -33.97 -0.86 2.37
N THR A 260 -32.85 -0.31 1.85
CA THR A 260 -32.44 -0.51 0.46
C THR A 260 -31.23 -1.40 0.40
N THR A 261 -31.19 -2.26 -0.62
CA THR A 261 -30.02 -3.09 -0.91
C THR A 261 -29.56 -2.85 -2.32
N GLU A 262 -28.27 -2.86 -2.54
CA GLU A 262 -27.67 -2.81 -3.88
C GLU A 262 -26.51 -3.79 -3.99
N THR A 263 -26.28 -4.28 -5.19
CA THR A 263 -25.07 -5.04 -5.53
C THR A 263 -24.39 -4.30 -6.67
N ILE A 264 -23.09 -4.02 -6.47
CA ILE A 264 -22.27 -3.32 -7.45
C ILE A 264 -21.16 -4.26 -7.87
N ASP A 265 -21.10 -4.58 -9.15
CA ASP A 265 -19.96 -5.27 -9.74
C ASP A 265 -18.81 -4.28 -9.92
N ILE A 266 -17.64 -4.62 -9.36
CA ILE A 266 -16.45 -3.79 -9.50
C ILE A 266 -15.82 -4.07 -10.87
N PRO A 267 -15.64 -3.04 -11.72
CA PRO A 267 -14.99 -3.20 -13.02
C PRO A 267 -13.62 -3.86 -12.90
N GLN A 268 -13.29 -4.68 -13.89
CA GLN A 268 -11.92 -5.19 -14.00
C GLN A 268 -11.04 -4.11 -14.59
N GLU A 269 -10.32 -3.40 -13.73
CA GLU A 269 -9.35 -2.37 -14.09
C GLU A 269 -7.96 -2.79 -13.64
N ASP A 270 -6.95 -2.28 -14.32
CA ASP A 270 -5.56 -2.43 -13.92
C ASP A 270 -5.18 -1.29 -12.98
N SER A 271 -5.17 -1.57 -11.68
CA SER A 271 -4.86 -0.57 -10.65
C SER A 271 -3.45 0.00 -10.78
N LEU A 272 -2.47 -0.78 -11.28
CA LEU A 272 -1.11 -0.30 -11.50
C LEU A 272 -1.07 0.67 -12.70
N ALA A 273 -1.83 0.38 -13.75
CA ALA A 273 -1.97 1.31 -14.87
C ALA A 273 -2.59 2.63 -14.41
N ASN A 274 -3.64 2.58 -13.56
CA ASN A 274 -4.28 3.77 -12.98
C ASN A 274 -3.32 4.56 -12.09
N GLU A 275 -2.52 3.88 -11.27
CA GLU A 275 -1.52 4.49 -10.40
C GLU A 275 -0.43 5.23 -11.20
N ILE A 276 0.12 4.58 -12.22
CA ILE A 276 1.13 5.17 -13.11
C ILE A 276 0.55 6.34 -13.91
N ALA A 277 -0.67 6.19 -14.44
CA ALA A 277 -1.36 7.28 -15.13
C ALA A 277 -1.58 8.49 -14.21
N SER A 278 -1.97 8.25 -12.95
CA SER A 278 -2.11 9.31 -11.94
C SER A 278 -0.77 10.01 -11.65
N PHE A 279 0.32 9.26 -11.54
CA PHE A 279 1.66 9.81 -11.34
C PHE A 279 2.08 10.74 -12.49
N LEU A 280 1.94 10.27 -13.73
CA LEU A 280 2.27 11.06 -14.92
C LEU A 280 1.38 12.31 -15.04
N ASP A 281 0.08 12.20 -14.71
CA ASP A 281 -0.83 13.33 -14.70
C ASP A 281 -0.47 14.36 -13.62
N CYS A 282 -0.05 13.94 -12.42
CA CYS A 282 0.46 14.85 -11.38
C CYS A 282 1.69 15.64 -11.86
N ILE A 283 2.60 14.99 -12.59
CA ILE A 283 3.77 15.67 -13.18
C ILE A 283 3.33 16.72 -14.20
N LYS A 284 2.42 16.39 -15.11
CA LYS A 284 1.93 17.30 -16.16
C LYS A 284 1.15 18.49 -15.63
N THR A 285 0.37 18.28 -14.58
CA THR A 285 -0.60 19.27 -14.08
C THR A 285 -0.11 20.04 -12.87
N GLY A 286 0.96 19.57 -12.20
CA GLY A 286 1.42 20.12 -10.92
C GLY A 286 0.49 19.77 -9.74
N ARG A 287 -0.47 18.85 -9.91
CA ARG A 287 -1.34 18.40 -8.82
C ARG A 287 -0.57 17.53 -7.84
N LYS A 288 -0.97 17.57 -6.58
CA LYS A 288 -0.44 16.63 -5.58
C LYS A 288 -0.94 15.21 -5.88
N PRO A 289 -0.09 14.19 -5.68
CA PRO A 289 -0.50 12.80 -5.78
C PRO A 289 -1.61 12.46 -4.80
N PHE A 290 -2.49 11.56 -5.20
CA PHE A 290 -3.55 11.02 -4.34
C PHE A 290 -2.98 10.24 -3.14
N VAL A 291 -1.85 9.58 -3.34
CA VAL A 291 -1.05 8.95 -2.28
C VAL A 291 0.34 9.56 -2.31
N ASP A 292 0.50 10.68 -1.62
CA ASP A 292 1.77 11.39 -1.50
C ASP A 292 2.70 10.79 -0.43
N GLY A 293 3.86 11.40 -0.24
CA GLY A 293 4.82 10.97 0.77
C GLY A 293 4.27 11.03 2.21
N HIS A 294 3.34 11.96 2.50
CA HIS A 294 2.70 12.04 3.82
C HIS A 294 1.77 10.85 4.05
N ALA A 295 0.97 10.49 3.06
CA ALA A 295 0.08 9.32 3.15
C ALA A 295 0.89 8.03 3.34
N GLY A 296 1.97 7.83 2.57
CA GLY A 296 2.86 6.68 2.73
C GLY A 296 3.57 6.65 4.09
N SER A 297 4.02 7.82 4.58
CA SER A 297 4.63 7.96 5.90
C SER A 297 3.66 7.63 7.03
N GLU A 298 2.39 8.04 6.92
CA GLU A 298 1.36 7.75 7.92
C GLU A 298 0.99 6.28 7.94
N ALA A 299 0.86 5.63 6.77
CA ALA A 299 0.63 4.19 6.70
C ALA A 299 1.77 3.40 7.35
N LEU A 300 3.02 3.78 7.11
CA LEU A 300 4.21 3.19 7.74
C LEU A 300 4.23 3.44 9.25
N ARG A 301 3.87 4.65 9.71
CA ARG A 301 3.79 5.00 11.14
C ARG A 301 2.76 4.13 11.87
N VAL A 302 1.57 3.96 11.30
CA VAL A 302 0.52 3.12 11.89
C VAL A 302 0.93 1.65 11.89
N ALA A 303 1.58 1.16 10.86
CA ALA A 303 2.17 -0.18 10.84
C ALA A 303 3.21 -0.36 11.95
N GLY A 304 4.05 0.66 12.21
CA GLY A 304 5.00 0.68 13.33
C GLY A 304 4.31 0.59 14.70
N LEU A 305 3.25 1.38 14.94
CA LEU A 305 2.47 1.32 16.18
C LEU A 305 1.82 -0.05 16.41
N ILE A 306 1.39 -0.72 15.33
CA ILE A 306 0.86 -2.09 15.40
C ILE A 306 1.96 -3.05 15.86
N ASN A 307 3.15 -2.97 15.27
CA ASN A 307 4.30 -3.80 15.67
C ASN A 307 4.69 -3.56 17.14
N GLU A 308 4.78 -2.30 17.58
CA GLU A 308 5.06 -1.96 18.99
C GLU A 308 4.02 -2.56 19.95
N SER A 309 2.74 -2.48 19.60
CA SER A 309 1.64 -3.07 20.39
C SER A 309 1.74 -4.60 20.46
N ILE A 310 2.07 -5.26 19.35
CA ILE A 310 2.29 -6.71 19.29
C ILE A 310 3.50 -7.10 20.14
N ASP A 311 4.61 -6.38 20.06
CA ASP A 311 5.82 -6.65 20.84
C ASP A 311 5.54 -6.55 22.35
N ALA A 312 4.75 -5.55 22.76
CA ALA A 312 4.32 -5.39 24.16
C ALA A 312 3.43 -6.55 24.60
N GLN A 313 2.53 -7.04 23.74
CA GLN A 313 1.69 -8.20 24.00
C GLN A 313 2.51 -9.48 24.11
N LEU A 314 3.45 -9.72 23.18
CA LEU A 314 4.30 -10.92 23.17
C LEU A 314 5.20 -11.00 24.40
N LYS A 315 5.73 -9.88 24.91
CA LYS A 315 6.46 -9.83 26.18
C LYS A 315 5.61 -10.31 27.37
N LYS A 316 4.32 -9.93 27.41
CA LYS A 316 3.38 -10.42 28.44
C LYS A 316 3.12 -11.92 28.31
N VAL A 317 2.93 -12.41 27.09
CA VAL A 317 2.74 -13.85 26.82
C VAL A 317 3.98 -14.65 27.26
N GLN A 318 5.18 -14.18 26.91
CA GLN A 318 6.44 -14.85 27.34
C GLN A 318 6.57 -14.93 28.85
N SER A 319 6.14 -13.91 29.60
CA SER A 319 6.17 -13.92 31.05
C SER A 319 5.15 -14.89 31.69
N TRP A 320 4.10 -15.25 30.93
CA TRP A 320 3.06 -16.21 31.37
C TRP A 320 3.40 -17.65 31.03
N LEU A 321 4.15 -17.92 29.93
CA LEU A 321 4.60 -19.25 29.54
C LEU A 321 5.66 -19.77 30.53
N LYS A 322 5.58 -21.05 30.92
CA LYS A 322 6.59 -21.66 31.78
C LYS A 322 7.90 -21.88 31.02
N PRO A 323 9.05 -21.89 31.71
CA PRO A 323 10.31 -22.35 31.10
C PRO A 323 10.13 -23.77 30.59
N GLY A 324 10.17 -23.98 29.29
CA GLY A 324 9.91 -25.25 28.59
C GLY A 324 8.69 -25.26 27.68
N ASP A 325 7.73 -24.34 27.86
CA ASP A 325 6.59 -24.12 26.97
C ASP A 325 6.97 -23.23 25.76
N VAL A 326 8.15 -22.62 25.80
CA VAL A 326 8.65 -21.79 24.70
C VAL A 326 9.06 -22.72 23.57
N VAL A 327 8.16 -22.92 22.63
CA VAL A 327 8.53 -23.46 21.31
C VAL A 327 9.66 -22.61 20.78
N ALA A 328 10.80 -23.21 20.50
CA ALA A 328 12.08 -22.62 20.12
C ALA A 328 12.00 -21.87 18.78
N ALA A 329 11.27 -20.75 18.74
CA ALA A 329 11.19 -19.85 17.59
C ALA A 329 12.10 -18.60 17.74
N ALA A 330 12.66 -18.37 18.93
CA ALA A 330 13.43 -17.15 19.21
C ALA A 330 14.91 -17.38 19.54
N ALA A 331 15.42 -18.61 19.43
CA ALA A 331 16.81 -18.90 19.77
C ALA A 331 17.52 -19.62 18.62
N LYS A 332 17.96 -18.87 17.62
CA LYS A 332 19.28 -19.06 16.95
C LYS A 332 19.46 -17.84 16.03
N GLY A 333 20.40 -16.99 16.47
CA GLY A 333 20.85 -15.73 15.94
C GLY A 333 21.21 -15.67 14.47
#